data_2cfdce1e8fdd48655106e718ee07459f
#
_entry.id   2cfdce1e8fdd48655106e718ee07459f
#
_cell.length_a   1.000
_cell.length_b   1.000
_cell.length_c   1.000
_cell.angle_alpha   90.00
_cell.angle_beta   90.00
_cell.angle_gamma   90.00
#
_symmetry.space_group_name_H-M   'P 1'
#
loop_
_entity.id
_entity.type
_entity.pdbx_description
1 polymer ?
#
loop_
_entity_poly.entity_id
_entity_poly.type
_entity_poly.pdbx_seq_one_letter_code
_entity_poly.pdbx_strand_id
1 'polypeptide(L)'
;LVLAAVFAAMIAVLAPLSIPTGIVPLTLQTMIVPLVASVTLLPISLSAVAVYLLLGVVGMPVFAGWTSGVGIVIGPTGGYLIGMLLFPLIIGWGIKLSTKWYALTAWNLIAAFLQLGFGTVWLAVAAKMALANAMATGLVAFIIPTLIKVVIVVVLAMMIGRVMRLPIGKEY
;
A
#
# COMPACT_ATOMS: atom_id res chain seq x y z
N LEU A 1 -6.60 14.44 12.53
CA LEU A 1 -5.24 14.86 12.15
C LEU A 1 -4.17 14.08 12.91
N VAL A 2 -4.19 14.00 14.26
CA VAL A 2 -3.16 13.32 15.07
C VAL A 2 -3.00 11.85 14.65
N LEU A 3 -4.09 11.09 14.53
CA LEU A 3 -4.03 9.69 14.10
C LEU A 3 -3.44 9.53 12.69
N ALA A 4 -3.78 10.41 11.76
CA ALA A 4 -3.21 10.37 10.41
C ALA A 4 -1.69 10.61 10.45
N ALA A 5 -1.21 11.54 11.29
CA ALA A 5 0.22 11.80 11.46
C ALA A 5 0.96 10.60 12.09
N VAL A 6 0.37 9.94 13.11
CA VAL A 6 0.93 8.74 13.73
C VAL A 6 1.04 7.60 12.70
N PHE A 7 0.00 7.35 11.92
CA PHE A 7 0.03 6.30 10.89
C PHE A 7 0.97 6.66 9.73
N ALA A 8 1.06 7.94 9.33
CA ALA A 8 2.04 8.39 8.36
C ALA A 8 3.48 8.14 8.84
N ALA A 9 3.79 8.45 10.11
CA ALA A 9 5.08 8.17 10.71
C ALA A 9 5.37 6.66 10.77
N MET A 10 4.38 5.84 11.14
CA MET A 10 4.52 4.38 11.14
C MET A 10 4.82 3.83 9.74
N ILE A 11 4.11 4.32 8.72
CA ILE A 11 4.40 3.96 7.32
C ILE A 11 5.82 4.42 6.97
N ALA A 12 6.21 5.66 7.28
CA ALA A 12 7.51 6.22 6.93
C ALA A 12 8.70 5.46 7.55
N VAL A 13 8.53 4.89 8.74
CA VAL A 13 9.56 4.08 9.41
C VAL A 13 9.68 2.68 8.83
N LEU A 14 8.55 2.05 8.48
CA LEU A 14 8.52 0.66 8.02
C LEU A 14 8.67 0.51 6.50
N ALA A 15 8.24 1.49 5.73
CA ALA A 15 8.28 1.48 4.28
C ALA A 15 9.68 1.34 3.67
N PRO A 16 10.74 1.95 4.21
CA PRO A 16 12.10 1.79 3.70
C PRO A 16 12.64 0.37 3.77
N LEU A 17 12.10 -0.46 4.67
CA LEU A 17 12.50 -1.85 4.82
C LEU A 17 12.11 -2.64 3.58
N SER A 18 13.09 -3.01 2.78
CA SER A 18 12.89 -3.66 1.49
C SER A 18 14.00 -4.64 1.17
N ILE A 19 13.65 -5.67 0.39
CA ILE A 19 14.58 -6.62 -0.18
C ILE A 19 14.71 -6.30 -1.67
N PRO A 20 15.91 -5.99 -2.17
CA PRO A 20 16.13 -5.72 -3.57
C PRO A 20 15.92 -7.02 -4.38
N THR A 21 14.95 -7.03 -5.28
CA THR A 21 14.62 -8.18 -6.14
C THR A 21 14.76 -7.85 -7.63
N GLY A 22 15.41 -6.75 -7.96
CA GLY A 22 15.58 -6.23 -9.32
C GLY A 22 15.07 -4.79 -9.44
N ILE A 23 14.33 -4.48 -10.52
CA ILE A 23 13.86 -3.11 -10.80
C ILE A 23 12.80 -2.67 -9.75
N VAL A 24 11.95 -3.59 -9.33
CA VAL A 24 10.90 -3.33 -8.33
C VAL A 24 11.26 -4.08 -7.05
N PRO A 25 11.58 -3.40 -5.93
CA PRO A 25 11.94 -4.06 -4.69
C PRO A 25 10.72 -4.67 -3.98
N LEU A 26 10.94 -5.76 -3.24
CA LEU A 26 9.95 -6.30 -2.33
C LEU A 26 9.97 -5.50 -1.02
N THR A 27 8.89 -4.78 -0.71
CA THR A 27 8.86 -3.81 0.40
C THR A 27 7.82 -4.18 1.46
N LEU A 28 7.99 -3.68 2.68
CA LEU A 28 6.94 -3.67 3.70
C LEU A 28 5.84 -2.63 3.44
N GLN A 29 6.04 -1.68 2.52
CA GLN A 29 5.04 -0.68 2.13
C GLN A 29 3.70 -1.31 1.79
N THR A 30 3.73 -2.32 0.91
CA THR A 30 2.54 -3.05 0.44
C THR A 30 1.94 -4.01 1.48
N MET A 31 2.42 -3.96 2.73
CA MET A 31 1.83 -4.62 3.89
C MET A 31 1.31 -3.60 4.90
N ILE A 32 2.11 -2.57 5.22
CA ILE A 32 1.74 -1.58 6.24
C ILE A 32 0.62 -0.63 5.74
N VAL A 33 0.65 -0.22 4.47
CA VAL A 33 -0.37 0.68 3.91
C VAL A 33 -1.76 0.02 3.90
N PRO A 34 -1.96 -1.21 3.36
CA PRO A 34 -3.25 -1.88 3.45
C PRO A 34 -3.64 -2.24 4.88
N LEU A 35 -2.70 -2.52 5.79
CA LEU A 35 -3.00 -2.72 7.20
C LEU A 35 -3.61 -1.45 7.81
N VAL A 36 -2.99 -0.30 7.63
CA VAL A 36 -3.53 0.99 8.09
C VAL A 36 -4.90 1.25 7.48
N ALA A 37 -5.10 0.99 6.19
CA ALA A 37 -6.39 1.13 5.53
C ALA A 37 -7.46 0.17 6.07
N SER A 38 -7.04 -1.03 6.52
CA SER A 38 -7.94 -2.05 7.06
C SER A 38 -8.38 -1.79 8.50
N VAL A 39 -7.61 -0.98 9.26
CA VAL A 39 -7.88 -0.73 10.70
C VAL A 39 -8.29 0.71 10.99
N THR A 40 -8.36 1.58 9.98
CA THR A 40 -8.74 2.98 10.16
C THR A 40 -9.81 3.42 9.15
N LEU A 41 -10.48 4.54 9.47
CA LEU A 41 -11.44 5.15 8.55
C LEU A 41 -10.76 5.71 7.30
N LEU A 42 -11.46 5.69 6.18
CA LEU A 42 -10.99 6.21 4.89
C LEU A 42 -10.27 7.57 4.97
N PRO A 43 -10.81 8.62 5.62
CA PRO A 43 -10.12 9.91 5.66
C PRO A 43 -8.79 9.86 6.44
N ILE A 44 -8.68 9.00 7.45
CA ILE A 44 -7.46 8.84 8.24
C ILE A 44 -6.39 8.13 7.42
N SER A 45 -6.71 6.97 6.85
CA SER A 45 -5.76 6.20 6.05
C SER A 45 -5.35 6.93 4.78
N LEU A 46 -6.28 7.60 4.10
CA LEU A 46 -5.98 8.37 2.90
C LEU A 46 -5.04 9.55 3.22
N SER A 47 -5.31 10.30 4.30
CA SER A 47 -4.44 11.37 4.77
C SER A 47 -3.06 10.85 5.20
N ALA A 48 -3.00 9.71 5.90
CA ALA A 48 -1.74 9.12 6.31
C ALA A 48 -0.85 8.73 5.11
N VAL A 49 -1.43 8.08 4.10
CA VAL A 49 -0.70 7.70 2.89
C VAL A 49 -0.30 8.94 2.08
N ALA A 50 -1.18 9.94 1.96
CA ALA A 50 -0.86 11.19 1.26
C ALA A 50 0.30 11.94 1.94
N VAL A 51 0.28 12.08 3.27
CA VAL A 51 1.37 12.69 4.04
C VAL A 51 2.66 11.90 3.86
N TYR A 52 2.62 10.58 3.97
CA TYR A 52 3.78 9.71 3.74
C TYR A 52 4.40 9.94 2.35
N LEU A 53 3.58 9.97 1.29
CA LEU A 53 4.07 10.24 -0.07
C LEU A 53 4.67 11.64 -0.21
N LEU A 54 4.03 12.66 0.39
CA LEU A 54 4.55 14.03 0.40
C LEU A 54 5.91 14.11 1.11
N LEU A 55 6.09 13.47 2.26
CA LEU A 55 7.36 13.41 2.96
C LEU A 55 8.46 12.84 2.06
N GLY A 56 8.18 11.75 1.34
CA GLY A 56 9.12 11.17 0.41
C GLY A 56 9.44 12.08 -0.79
N VAL A 57 8.44 12.77 -1.33
CA VAL A 57 8.62 13.73 -2.44
C VAL A 57 9.51 14.91 -2.02
N VAL A 58 9.31 15.45 -0.82
CA VAL A 58 10.08 16.59 -0.27
C VAL A 58 11.53 16.19 0.05
N GLY A 59 11.88 14.91 0.01
CA GLY A 59 13.25 14.45 0.19
C GLY A 59 13.55 13.69 1.48
N MET A 60 12.54 13.40 2.30
CA MET A 60 12.74 12.50 3.44
C MET A 60 12.94 11.06 2.96
N PRO A 61 13.94 10.31 3.47
CA PRO A 61 14.30 8.96 3.00
C PRO A 61 13.30 7.91 3.52
N VAL A 62 12.05 8.01 3.09
CA VAL A 62 10.91 7.17 3.55
C VAL A 62 10.42 6.16 2.50
N PHE A 63 10.96 6.19 1.28
CA PHE A 63 10.64 5.21 0.26
C PHE A 63 11.51 3.95 0.37
N ALA A 64 11.22 2.93 -0.43
CA ALA A 64 11.93 1.65 -0.41
C ALA A 64 13.45 1.85 -0.49
N GLY A 65 14.21 1.14 0.36
CA GLY A 65 15.66 1.25 0.40
C GLY A 65 16.18 2.62 0.86
N TRP A 66 15.42 3.34 1.69
CA TRP A 66 15.76 4.66 2.23
C TRP A 66 15.92 5.74 1.14
N THR A 67 15.23 5.58 0.02
CA THR A 67 15.22 6.54 -1.07
C THR A 67 14.18 7.64 -0.88
N SER A 68 14.29 8.71 -1.66
CA SER A 68 13.40 9.88 -1.60
C SER A 68 13.47 10.72 -2.87
N GLY A 69 12.60 11.70 -2.94
CA GLY A 69 12.59 12.75 -3.96
C GLY A 69 11.65 12.48 -5.12
N VAL A 70 11.38 13.54 -5.86
CA VAL A 70 10.50 13.53 -7.05
C VAL A 70 10.97 12.52 -8.09
N GLY A 71 12.30 12.35 -8.24
CA GLY A 71 12.89 11.41 -9.21
C GLY A 71 12.44 9.96 -9.02
N ILE A 72 12.17 9.52 -7.78
CA ILE A 72 11.64 8.18 -7.49
C ILE A 72 10.18 8.08 -7.94
N VAL A 73 9.39 9.15 -7.73
CA VAL A 73 7.95 9.16 -8.05
C VAL A 73 7.71 9.21 -9.56
N ILE A 74 8.56 9.91 -10.33
CA ILE A 74 8.49 9.92 -11.79
C ILE A 74 9.26 8.77 -12.44
N GLY A 75 10.07 8.06 -11.66
CA GLY A 75 10.89 6.92 -12.10
C GLY A 75 10.07 5.62 -12.30
N PRO A 76 10.74 4.51 -12.63
CA PRO A 76 10.10 3.23 -12.93
C PRO A 76 9.17 2.69 -11.85
N THR A 77 9.47 2.94 -10.58
CA THR A 77 8.67 2.48 -9.43
C THR A 77 7.58 3.45 -8.98
N GLY A 78 7.51 4.64 -9.59
CA GLY A 78 6.60 5.71 -9.19
C GLY A 78 5.13 5.32 -9.26
N GLY A 79 4.72 4.55 -10.26
CA GLY A 79 3.36 4.06 -10.38
C GLY A 79 2.93 3.18 -9.20
N TYR A 80 3.85 2.38 -8.64
CA TYR A 80 3.56 1.60 -7.44
C TYR A 80 3.38 2.48 -6.21
N LEU A 81 4.14 3.59 -6.10
CA LEU A 81 4.00 4.57 -5.02
C LEU A 81 2.67 5.32 -5.11
N ILE A 82 2.35 5.88 -6.28
CA ILE A 82 1.07 6.57 -6.52
C ILE A 82 -0.09 5.60 -6.32
N GLY A 83 0.04 4.38 -6.83
CA GLY A 83 -0.94 3.31 -6.66
C GLY A 83 -1.24 2.92 -5.22
N MET A 84 -0.40 3.30 -4.25
CA MET A 84 -0.69 3.08 -2.82
C MET A 84 -1.92 3.84 -2.33
N LEU A 85 -2.32 4.91 -2.99
CA LEU A 85 -3.56 5.62 -2.69
C LEU A 85 -4.82 4.77 -2.98
N LEU A 86 -4.70 3.74 -3.82
CA LEU A 86 -5.81 2.81 -4.08
C LEU A 86 -6.17 1.97 -2.84
N PHE A 87 -5.21 1.66 -1.96
CA PHE A 87 -5.50 0.89 -0.75
C PHE A 87 -6.52 1.59 0.17
N PRO A 88 -6.28 2.83 0.65
CA PRO A 88 -7.28 3.51 1.47
C PRO A 88 -8.59 3.74 0.73
N LEU A 89 -8.57 4.04 -0.57
CA LEU A 89 -9.79 4.27 -1.34
C LEU A 89 -10.65 3.01 -1.42
N ILE A 90 -10.08 1.87 -1.82
CA ILE A 90 -10.83 0.63 -2.04
C ILE A 90 -11.20 -0.04 -0.71
N ILE A 91 -10.20 -0.23 0.18
CA ILE A 91 -10.41 -0.90 1.46
C ILE A 91 -11.28 -0.03 2.37
N GLY A 92 -10.96 1.28 2.47
CA GLY A 92 -11.70 2.21 3.33
C GLY A 92 -13.17 2.40 2.90
N TRP A 93 -13.48 2.23 1.60
CA TRP A 93 -14.85 2.16 1.13
C TRP A 93 -15.46 0.78 1.39
N GLY A 94 -14.71 -0.28 1.15
CA GLY A 94 -15.16 -1.66 1.28
C GLY A 94 -15.53 -2.06 2.72
N ILE A 95 -14.78 -1.60 3.73
CA ILE A 95 -15.08 -1.86 5.14
C ILE A 95 -16.40 -1.23 5.61
N LYS A 96 -16.88 -0.15 4.95
CA LYS A 96 -18.22 0.39 5.19
C LYS A 96 -19.33 -0.59 4.81
N LEU A 97 -19.08 -1.43 3.80
CA LEU A 97 -20.03 -2.43 3.34
C LEU A 97 -20.00 -3.69 4.20
N SER A 98 -18.82 -4.16 4.56
CA SER A 98 -18.65 -5.36 5.38
C SER A 98 -17.25 -5.44 6.00
N THR A 99 -17.20 -5.72 7.30
CA THR A 99 -15.98 -5.95 8.06
C THR A 99 -15.67 -7.44 8.27
N LYS A 100 -16.44 -8.33 7.65
CA LYS A 100 -16.23 -9.78 7.76
C LYS A 100 -14.88 -10.15 7.12
N TRP A 101 -14.21 -11.17 7.66
CA TRP A 101 -12.86 -11.55 7.25
C TRP A 101 -12.73 -11.81 5.74
N TYR A 102 -13.70 -12.48 5.14
CA TYR A 102 -13.71 -12.78 3.70
C TYR A 102 -13.90 -11.52 2.84
N ALA A 103 -14.75 -10.58 3.30
CA ALA A 103 -14.93 -9.30 2.61
C ALA A 103 -13.66 -8.45 2.70
N LEU A 104 -13.04 -8.39 3.89
CA LEU A 104 -11.78 -7.70 4.10
C LEU A 104 -10.66 -8.28 3.22
N THR A 105 -10.61 -9.62 3.09
CA THR A 105 -9.67 -10.30 2.18
C THR A 105 -9.94 -9.89 0.73
N ALA A 106 -11.19 -9.89 0.29
CA ALA A 106 -11.56 -9.49 -1.06
C ALA A 106 -11.15 -8.05 -1.38
N TRP A 107 -11.44 -7.09 -0.48
CA TRP A 107 -11.06 -5.69 -0.68
C TRP A 107 -9.54 -5.49 -0.72
N ASN A 108 -8.79 -6.19 0.14
CA ASN A 108 -7.34 -6.15 0.12
C ASN A 108 -6.76 -6.74 -1.16
N LEU A 109 -7.31 -7.86 -1.67
CA LEU A 109 -6.89 -8.45 -2.95
C LEU A 109 -7.17 -7.50 -4.11
N ILE A 110 -8.39 -6.96 -4.20
CA ILE A 110 -8.78 -6.02 -5.26
C ILE A 110 -7.83 -4.82 -5.27
N ALA A 111 -7.60 -4.20 -4.11
CA ALA A 111 -6.71 -3.04 -3.98
C ALA A 111 -5.27 -3.40 -4.39
N ALA A 112 -4.76 -4.54 -3.95
CA ALA A 112 -3.40 -4.97 -4.23
C ALA A 112 -3.18 -5.27 -5.72
N PHE A 113 -4.12 -5.98 -6.37
CA PHE A 113 -4.00 -6.27 -7.81
C PHE A 113 -4.17 -5.02 -8.67
N LEU A 114 -5.04 -4.09 -8.29
CA LEU A 114 -5.16 -2.81 -9.00
C LEU A 114 -3.89 -1.96 -8.84
N GLN A 115 -3.31 -1.93 -7.64
CA GLN A 115 -2.05 -1.24 -7.38
C GLN A 115 -0.90 -1.87 -8.18
N LEU A 116 -0.79 -3.21 -8.21
CA LEU A 116 0.21 -3.91 -9.01
C LEU A 116 0.01 -3.66 -10.51
N GLY A 117 -1.22 -3.73 -11.01
CA GLY A 117 -1.54 -3.47 -12.41
C GLY A 117 -1.17 -2.04 -12.82
N PHE A 118 -1.59 -1.06 -12.03
CA PHE A 118 -1.24 0.35 -12.26
C PHE A 118 0.27 0.57 -12.25
N GLY A 119 0.97 0.03 -11.25
CA GLY A 119 2.42 0.11 -11.15
C GLY A 119 3.14 -0.56 -12.33
N THR A 120 2.64 -1.69 -12.80
CA THR A 120 3.22 -2.43 -13.94
C THR A 120 3.08 -1.68 -15.26
N VAL A 121 1.91 -1.08 -15.50
CA VAL A 121 1.69 -0.23 -16.69
C VAL A 121 2.61 0.99 -16.65
N TRP A 122 2.70 1.63 -15.49
CA TRP A 122 3.64 2.73 -15.28
C TRP A 122 5.08 2.31 -15.52
N LEU A 123 5.50 1.16 -14.99
CA LEU A 123 6.84 0.61 -15.17
C LEU A 123 7.18 0.44 -16.65
N ALA A 124 6.25 -0.13 -17.44
CA ALA A 124 6.45 -0.31 -18.88
C ALA A 124 6.70 1.03 -19.59
N VAL A 125 5.94 2.07 -19.24
CA VAL A 125 6.08 3.41 -19.85
C VAL A 125 7.35 4.11 -19.36
N ALA A 126 7.57 4.16 -18.04
CA ALA A 126 8.69 4.90 -17.45
C ALA A 126 10.06 4.28 -17.76
N ALA A 127 10.14 2.95 -17.79
CA ALA A 127 11.37 2.23 -18.14
C ALA A 127 11.53 1.99 -19.66
N LYS A 128 10.54 2.42 -20.48
CA LYS A 128 10.53 2.20 -21.95
C LYS A 128 10.73 0.74 -22.34
N MET A 129 10.14 -0.18 -21.58
CA MET A 129 10.28 -1.62 -21.81
C MET A 129 8.99 -2.23 -22.36
N ALA A 130 9.10 -3.38 -23.04
CA ALA A 130 7.95 -4.09 -23.54
C ALA A 130 7.01 -4.49 -22.39
N LEU A 131 5.69 -4.34 -22.58
CA LEU A 131 4.69 -4.64 -21.55
C LEU A 131 4.81 -6.07 -21.01
N ALA A 132 5.16 -7.05 -21.87
CA ALA A 132 5.37 -8.44 -21.45
C ALA A 132 6.49 -8.56 -20.40
N ASN A 133 7.60 -7.84 -20.57
CA ASN A 133 8.70 -7.82 -19.61
C ASN A 133 8.30 -7.11 -18.32
N ALA A 134 7.57 -5.99 -18.41
CA ALA A 134 7.04 -5.29 -17.24
C ALA A 134 6.05 -6.18 -16.46
N MET A 135 5.19 -6.94 -17.15
CA MET A 135 4.28 -7.89 -16.50
C MET A 135 5.04 -9.02 -15.79
N ALA A 136 6.08 -9.57 -16.40
CA ALA A 136 6.88 -10.63 -15.77
C ALA A 136 7.58 -10.13 -14.49
N THR A 137 8.20 -8.95 -14.54
CA THR A 137 9.02 -8.40 -13.45
C THR A 137 8.23 -7.58 -12.42
N GLY A 138 7.14 -6.95 -12.82
CA GLY A 138 6.36 -6.02 -12.00
C GLY A 138 5.04 -6.60 -11.45
N LEU A 139 4.48 -7.62 -12.09
CA LEU A 139 3.22 -8.22 -11.67
C LEU A 139 3.38 -9.69 -11.29
N VAL A 140 3.84 -10.54 -12.22
CA VAL A 140 3.90 -11.99 -11.99
C VAL A 140 4.82 -12.33 -10.83
N ALA A 141 5.99 -11.72 -10.75
CA ALA A 141 6.94 -11.92 -9.66
C ALA A 141 6.36 -11.56 -8.28
N PHE A 142 5.35 -10.68 -8.23
CA PHE A 142 4.76 -10.18 -6.99
C PHE A 142 3.44 -10.87 -6.60
N ILE A 143 2.89 -11.77 -7.41
CA ILE A 143 1.63 -12.45 -7.09
C ILE A 143 1.75 -13.21 -5.77
N ILE A 144 2.72 -14.11 -5.64
CA ILE A 144 2.89 -14.93 -4.43
C ILE A 144 3.19 -14.06 -3.20
N PRO A 145 4.16 -13.14 -3.22
CA PRO A 145 4.39 -12.22 -2.10
C PRO A 145 3.14 -11.42 -1.71
N THR A 146 2.35 -10.98 -2.68
CA THR A 146 1.13 -10.20 -2.42
C THR A 146 0.08 -11.04 -1.72
N LEU A 147 -0.15 -12.28 -2.16
CA LEU A 147 -1.10 -13.19 -1.50
C LEU A 147 -0.72 -13.44 -0.04
N ILE A 148 0.56 -13.70 0.23
CA ILE A 148 1.07 -13.90 1.59
C ILE A 148 0.84 -12.64 2.43
N LYS A 149 1.17 -11.46 1.90
CA LYS A 149 0.98 -10.18 2.60
C LYS A 149 -0.50 -9.90 2.90
N VAL A 150 -1.40 -10.17 1.97
CA VAL A 150 -2.84 -9.99 2.19
C VAL A 150 -3.33 -10.87 3.34
N VAL A 151 -2.90 -12.14 3.41
CA VAL A 151 -3.26 -13.02 4.53
C VAL A 151 -2.76 -12.43 5.85
N ILE A 152 -1.50 -12.01 5.91
CA ILE A 152 -0.92 -11.40 7.12
C ILE A 152 -1.70 -10.14 7.52
N VAL A 153 -1.98 -9.26 6.57
CA VAL A 153 -2.72 -8.01 6.80
C VAL A 153 -4.10 -8.29 7.37
N VAL A 154 -4.84 -9.23 6.79
CA VAL A 154 -6.19 -9.58 7.26
C VAL A 154 -6.16 -10.16 8.67
N VAL A 155 -5.22 -11.08 8.95
CA VAL A 155 -5.05 -11.66 10.29
C VAL A 155 -4.73 -10.56 11.31
N LEU A 156 -3.76 -9.70 11.02
CA LEU A 156 -3.38 -8.59 11.90
C LEU A 156 -4.54 -7.61 12.11
N ALA A 157 -5.24 -7.23 11.04
CA ALA A 157 -6.38 -6.31 11.12
C ALA A 157 -7.50 -6.89 12.00
N MET A 158 -7.78 -8.18 11.87
CA MET A 158 -8.77 -8.85 12.72
C MET A 158 -8.34 -8.94 14.19
N MET A 159 -7.05 -9.19 14.45
CA MET A 159 -6.52 -9.22 15.82
C MET A 159 -6.60 -7.82 16.45
N ILE A 160 -6.17 -6.78 15.74
CA ILE A 160 -6.25 -5.39 16.20
C ILE A 160 -7.71 -5.00 16.45
N GLY A 161 -8.62 -5.33 15.54
CA GLY A 161 -10.04 -5.02 15.68
C GLY A 161 -10.72 -5.70 16.88
N ARG A 162 -10.19 -6.84 17.37
CA ARG A 162 -10.68 -7.54 18.58
C ARG A 162 -10.20 -6.88 19.87
N VAL A 163 -8.95 -6.39 19.88
CA VAL A 163 -8.31 -5.79 21.06
C VAL A 163 -8.69 -4.33 21.22
N MET A 164 -8.65 -3.60 20.14
CA MET A 164 -9.03 -2.20 20.10
C MET A 164 -10.48 -2.13 19.63
N ARG A 165 -11.38 -1.56 20.44
CA ARG A 165 -12.69 -1.12 19.96
C ARG A 165 -12.49 0.08 19.04
N LEU A 166 -11.85 -0.18 17.88
CA LEU A 166 -11.70 0.82 16.86
C LEU A 166 -13.11 1.22 16.39
N PRO A 167 -13.35 2.49 16.05
CA PRO A 167 -14.62 2.94 15.49
C PRO A 167 -14.81 2.43 14.04
N ILE A 168 -14.50 1.15 13.81
CA ILE A 168 -14.73 0.46 12.56
C ILE A 168 -16.13 -0.11 12.65
N GLY A 169 -17.08 0.64 12.13
CA GLY A 169 -18.40 0.08 11.80
C GLY A 169 -19.41 -0.04 12.94
N LYS A 170 -19.52 0.89 13.88
CA LYS A 170 -20.65 1.00 14.82
C LYS A 170 -21.44 2.31 14.73
N GLU A 171 -21.40 2.96 13.61
CA GLU A 171 -22.33 4.07 13.32
C GLU A 171 -22.77 3.96 11.86
N TYR A 172 -23.63 3.00 11.60
CA TYR A 172 -24.63 3.11 10.51
C TYR A 172 -25.76 2.12 10.78
#